data_d2c11cfd5d35652f901e9854f7a1753e
#
_entry.id   d2c11cfd5d35652f901e9854f7a1753e
#
_cell.length_a   1.000
_cell.length_b   1.000
_cell.length_c   1.000
_cell.angle_alpha   90.00
_cell.angle_beta   90.00
_cell.angle_gamma   90.00
#
_symmetry.space_group_name_H-M   'P 1'
#
loop_
_entity.id
_entity.type
_entity.pdbx_description
1 polymer ?
#
loop_
_entity_poly.entity_id
_entity_poly.type
_entity_poly.pdbx_seq_one_letter_code
_entity_poly.pdbx_strand_id
1 'polypeptide(L)'
;MLKNYLIVFFVSMVPVVELRGAIPIGLSLGLPVLPTYIICVLGNMLPVPFIYLFARRFLIWGYHRPVCKFFIVKGEKGGRKLEEKAGKGLTAALLLFVGIPLPGTGAWTGTLAASILDMKFKDVLIACMGGVLLAGIIMGLASMGVLGAASGLFAVG
;
A
#
# COMPACT_ATOMS: atom_id res chain seq x y z
N MET A 1 -2.99 13.09 -22.80
CA MET A 1 -1.96 12.32 -22.08
C MET A 1 -1.78 12.81 -20.64
N LEU A 2 -1.39 14.07 -20.38
CA LEU A 2 -1.17 14.56 -18.99
C LEU A 2 -2.36 14.34 -18.06
N LYS A 3 -3.59 14.58 -18.54
CA LYS A 3 -4.83 14.36 -17.77
C LYS A 3 -4.94 12.91 -17.28
N ASN A 4 -4.62 11.93 -18.12
CA ASN A 4 -4.71 10.51 -17.75
C ASN A 4 -3.68 10.14 -16.70
N TYR A 5 -2.47 10.69 -16.77
CA TYR A 5 -1.46 10.51 -15.71
C TYR A 5 -1.87 11.11 -14.37
N LEU A 6 -2.49 12.29 -14.37
CA LEU A 6 -3.04 12.90 -13.15
C LEU A 6 -4.16 12.03 -12.55
N ILE A 7 -5.06 11.51 -13.39
CA ILE A 7 -6.12 10.59 -12.92
C ILE A 7 -5.49 9.39 -12.22
N VAL A 8 -4.55 8.73 -12.88
CA VAL A 8 -3.88 7.54 -12.33
C VAL A 8 -3.13 7.85 -11.03
N PHE A 9 -2.45 8.99 -10.97
CA PHE A 9 -1.77 9.46 -9.76
C PHE A 9 -2.75 9.62 -8.58
N PHE A 10 -3.84 10.36 -8.76
CA PHE A 10 -4.81 10.56 -7.69
C PHE A 10 -5.57 9.30 -7.33
N VAL A 11 -5.91 8.45 -8.31
CA VAL A 11 -6.54 7.16 -8.05
C VAL A 11 -5.64 6.25 -7.21
N SER A 12 -4.32 6.28 -7.46
CA SER A 12 -3.36 5.50 -6.67
C SER A 12 -3.23 5.94 -5.21
N MET A 13 -3.64 7.17 -4.89
CA MET A 13 -3.67 7.70 -3.52
C MET A 13 -4.94 7.29 -2.75
N VAL A 14 -6.00 6.89 -3.45
CA VAL A 14 -7.29 6.56 -2.82
C VAL A 14 -7.17 5.28 -2.00
N PRO A 15 -7.60 5.29 -0.70
CA PRO A 15 -7.65 4.06 0.09
C PRO A 15 -8.48 2.99 -0.62
N VAL A 16 -8.11 1.73 -0.46
CA VAL A 16 -8.74 0.55 -1.09
C VAL A 16 -8.41 0.36 -2.57
N VAL A 17 -8.41 1.43 -3.39
CA VAL A 17 -8.07 1.34 -4.83
C VAL A 17 -6.57 1.20 -5.00
N GLU A 18 -5.83 2.17 -4.44
CA GLU A 18 -4.36 2.21 -4.44
C GLU A 18 -3.75 2.00 -5.85
N LEU A 19 -2.50 1.62 -5.92
CA LEU A 19 -1.85 1.29 -7.19
C LEU A 19 -2.47 0.05 -7.87
N ARG A 20 -3.14 -0.81 -7.10
CA ARG A 20 -3.76 -2.05 -7.60
C ARG A 20 -4.88 -1.79 -8.59
N GLY A 21 -5.69 -0.77 -8.34
CA GLY A 21 -6.70 -0.31 -9.28
C GLY A 21 -6.14 0.71 -10.28
N ALA A 22 -5.20 1.56 -9.84
CA ALA A 22 -4.65 2.62 -10.69
C ALA A 22 -3.85 2.08 -11.88
N ILE A 23 -3.08 1.00 -11.71
CA ILE A 23 -2.31 0.38 -12.81
C ILE A 23 -3.24 -0.14 -13.93
N PRO A 24 -4.22 -1.03 -13.67
CA PRO A 24 -5.12 -1.49 -14.72
C PRO A 24 -5.90 -0.33 -15.38
N ILE A 25 -6.33 0.68 -14.60
CA ILE A 25 -6.98 1.89 -15.14
C ILE A 25 -6.04 2.63 -16.09
N GLY A 26 -4.79 2.86 -15.70
CA GLY A 26 -3.82 3.54 -16.55
C GLY A 26 -3.55 2.81 -17.87
N LEU A 27 -3.41 1.48 -17.82
CA LEU A 27 -3.21 0.66 -19.00
C LEU A 27 -4.45 0.66 -19.91
N SER A 28 -5.66 0.61 -19.34
CA SER A 28 -6.90 0.70 -20.12
C SER A 28 -7.10 2.07 -20.79
N LEU A 29 -6.50 3.13 -20.22
CA LEU A 29 -6.45 4.47 -20.83
C LEU A 29 -5.36 4.61 -21.89
N GLY A 30 -4.68 3.53 -22.25
CA GLY A 30 -3.63 3.50 -23.26
C GLY A 30 -2.30 4.10 -22.81
N LEU A 31 -2.07 4.24 -21.50
CA LEU A 31 -0.80 4.73 -20.99
C LEU A 31 0.28 3.63 -21.04
N PRO A 32 1.55 3.97 -21.34
CA PRO A 32 2.65 3.03 -21.33
C PRO A 32 2.86 2.44 -19.92
N VAL A 33 3.23 1.15 -19.85
CA VAL A 33 3.34 0.39 -18.59
C VAL A 33 4.30 1.04 -17.59
N LEU A 34 5.54 1.33 -18.01
CA LEU A 34 6.58 1.82 -17.11
C LEU A 34 6.28 3.20 -16.50
N PRO A 35 5.88 4.24 -17.27
CA PRO A 35 5.46 5.51 -16.69
C PRO A 35 4.24 5.37 -15.77
N THR A 36 3.26 4.56 -16.15
CA THR A 36 2.08 4.29 -15.31
C THR A 36 2.49 3.68 -13.97
N TYR A 37 3.36 2.67 -13.99
CA TYR A 37 3.89 2.04 -12.79
C TYR A 37 4.58 3.05 -11.86
N ILE A 38 5.50 3.87 -12.40
CA ILE A 38 6.24 4.87 -11.62
C ILE A 38 5.28 5.88 -10.97
N ILE A 39 4.32 6.39 -11.73
CA ILE A 39 3.35 7.37 -11.24
C ILE A 39 2.43 6.76 -10.16
N CYS A 40 1.99 5.51 -10.34
CA CYS A 40 1.20 4.80 -9.34
C CYS A 40 1.99 4.56 -8.05
N VAL A 41 3.27 4.20 -8.14
CA VAL A 41 4.14 4.02 -6.97
C VAL A 41 4.29 5.33 -6.21
N LEU A 42 4.60 6.43 -6.91
CA LEU A 42 4.73 7.75 -6.30
C LEU A 42 3.43 8.21 -5.63
N GLY A 43 2.30 8.07 -6.31
CA GLY A 43 1.00 8.43 -5.77
C GLY A 43 0.62 7.59 -4.55
N ASN A 44 0.89 6.28 -4.58
CA ASN A 44 0.58 5.39 -3.47
C ASN A 44 1.48 5.59 -2.24
N MET A 45 2.73 5.99 -2.45
CA MET A 45 3.67 6.26 -1.36
C MET A 45 3.48 7.63 -0.70
N LEU A 46 2.91 8.59 -1.41
CA LEU A 46 2.75 9.96 -0.91
C LEU A 46 1.88 10.04 0.37
N PRO A 47 0.74 9.32 0.51
CA PRO A 47 -0.04 9.31 1.73
C PRO A 47 0.64 8.61 2.91
N VAL A 48 1.54 7.66 2.69
CA VAL A 48 2.13 6.80 3.74
C VAL A 48 2.71 7.59 4.92
N PRO A 49 3.59 8.59 4.74
CA PRO A 49 4.12 9.37 5.85
C PRO A 49 3.03 10.15 6.60
N PHE A 50 2.04 10.67 5.89
CA PHE A 50 0.93 11.39 6.49
C PHE A 50 0.04 10.46 7.32
N ILE A 51 -0.30 9.28 6.80
CA ILE A 51 -1.08 8.26 7.50
C ILE A 51 -0.37 7.84 8.78
N TYR A 52 0.93 7.57 8.71
CA TYR A 52 1.73 7.17 9.86
C TYR A 52 1.73 8.25 10.95
N LEU A 53 2.01 9.49 10.57
CA LEU A 53 2.06 10.62 11.50
C LEU A 53 0.67 10.94 12.10
N PHE A 54 -0.38 10.90 11.27
CA PHE A 54 -1.75 11.14 11.70
C PHE A 54 -2.24 10.03 12.63
N ALA A 55 -2.04 8.76 12.24
CA ALA A 55 -2.41 7.61 13.06
C ALA A 55 -1.71 7.64 14.40
N ARG A 56 -0.41 7.95 14.43
CA ARG A 56 0.35 8.08 15.66
C ARG A 56 -0.15 9.23 16.53
N ARG A 57 -0.48 10.37 15.94
CA ARG A 57 -1.06 11.51 16.66
C ARG A 57 -2.45 11.20 17.22
N PHE A 58 -3.27 10.50 16.45
CA PHE A 58 -4.59 10.03 16.89
C PHE A 58 -4.48 9.00 18.02
N LEU A 59 -3.53 8.08 17.93
CA LEU A 59 -3.24 7.11 18.98
C LEU A 59 -2.81 7.80 20.29
N ILE A 60 -1.91 8.79 20.22
CA ILE A 60 -1.46 9.56 21.38
C ILE A 60 -2.64 10.33 22.01
N TRP A 61 -3.48 10.96 21.18
CA TRP A 61 -4.68 11.65 21.64
C TRP A 61 -5.69 10.67 22.27
N GLY A 62 -5.88 9.51 21.65
CA GLY A 62 -6.76 8.45 22.12
C GLY A 62 -6.29 7.79 23.42
N TYR A 63 -5.01 7.93 23.78
CA TYR A 63 -4.44 7.40 25.03
C TYR A 63 -5.11 7.97 26.28
N HIS A 64 -5.70 9.16 26.18
CA HIS A 64 -6.48 9.80 27.27
C HIS A 64 -7.91 9.25 27.39
N ARG A 65 -8.37 8.41 26.46
CA ARG A 65 -9.69 7.77 26.49
C ARG A 65 -9.56 6.31 26.95
N PRO A 66 -10.32 5.85 27.96
CA PRO A 66 -10.13 4.53 28.57
C PRO A 66 -10.29 3.37 27.58
N VAL A 67 -11.23 3.47 26.64
CA VAL A 67 -11.48 2.44 25.63
C VAL A 67 -10.34 2.40 24.61
N CYS A 68 -9.91 3.55 24.08
CA CYS A 68 -8.81 3.63 23.13
C CYS A 68 -7.48 3.19 23.76
N LYS A 69 -7.25 3.57 25.02
CA LYS A 69 -6.06 3.17 25.79
C LYS A 69 -5.89 1.66 25.87
N PHE A 70 -6.98 0.91 26.09
CA PHE A 70 -6.92 -0.55 26.14
C PHE A 70 -6.40 -1.16 24.83
N PHE A 71 -6.93 -0.72 23.68
CA PHE A 71 -6.51 -1.22 22.35
C PHE A 71 -5.09 -0.79 22.00
N ILE A 72 -4.71 0.46 22.32
CA ILE A 72 -3.36 0.99 22.06
C ILE A 72 -2.33 0.20 22.86
N VAL A 73 -2.51 0.09 24.18
CA VAL A 73 -1.57 -0.64 25.07
C VAL A 73 -1.45 -2.10 24.67
N LYS A 74 -2.55 -2.73 24.28
CA LYS A 74 -2.53 -4.12 23.82
C LYS A 74 -1.82 -4.29 22.47
N GLY A 75 -2.03 -3.34 21.56
CA GLY A 75 -1.34 -3.29 20.25
C GLY A 75 0.17 -3.05 20.40
N GLU A 76 0.57 -2.05 21.22
CA GLU A 76 1.99 -1.76 21.49
C GLU A 76 2.71 -2.93 22.17
N LYS A 77 2.07 -3.56 23.17
CA LYS A 77 2.65 -4.77 23.81
C LYS A 77 2.78 -5.94 22.84
N GLY A 78 1.80 -6.12 21.97
CA GLY A 78 1.84 -7.13 20.91
C GLY A 78 2.97 -6.83 19.91
N GLY A 79 3.09 -5.58 19.49
CA GLY A 79 4.13 -5.10 18.58
C GLY A 79 5.54 -5.30 19.14
N ARG A 80 5.78 -4.88 20.38
CA ARG A 80 7.09 -5.07 21.04
C ARG A 80 7.48 -6.55 21.17
N LYS A 81 6.55 -7.42 21.56
CA LYS A 81 6.80 -8.86 21.64
C LYS A 81 7.10 -9.48 20.25
N LEU A 82 6.45 -8.97 19.21
CA LEU A 82 6.73 -9.37 17.84
C LEU A 82 8.09 -8.83 17.36
N GLU A 83 8.43 -7.58 17.69
CA GLU A 83 9.72 -6.98 17.36
C GLU A 83 10.88 -7.70 18.06
N GLU A 84 10.73 -8.03 19.35
CA GLU A 84 11.71 -8.82 20.12
C GLU A 84 11.92 -10.22 19.54
N LYS A 85 10.84 -10.89 19.11
CA LYS A 85 10.91 -12.26 18.56
C LYS A 85 11.29 -12.31 17.08
N ALA A 86 10.81 -11.35 16.29
CA ALA A 86 10.95 -11.36 14.83
C ALA A 86 12.05 -10.42 14.33
N GLY A 87 12.51 -9.44 15.12
CA GLY A 87 13.50 -8.46 14.69
C GLY A 87 13.17 -7.86 13.32
N LYS A 88 14.05 -8.02 12.34
CA LYS A 88 13.80 -7.61 10.94
C LYS A 88 12.64 -8.37 10.27
N GLY A 89 12.17 -9.45 10.86
CA GLY A 89 11.03 -10.23 10.35
C GLY A 89 9.72 -9.46 10.33
N LEU A 90 9.52 -8.51 11.25
CA LEU A 90 8.31 -7.67 11.26
C LEU A 90 8.26 -6.71 10.05
N THR A 91 9.41 -6.15 9.68
CA THR A 91 9.54 -5.32 8.47
C THR A 91 9.27 -6.14 7.21
N ALA A 92 9.82 -7.36 7.14
CA ALA A 92 9.57 -8.28 6.03
C ALA A 92 8.10 -8.72 5.97
N ALA A 93 7.48 -9.00 7.11
CA ALA A 93 6.05 -9.33 7.18
C ALA A 93 5.17 -8.18 6.69
N LEU A 94 5.49 -6.95 7.07
CA LEU A 94 4.79 -5.76 6.58
C LEU A 94 4.98 -5.57 5.07
N LEU A 95 6.20 -5.78 4.56
CA LEU A 95 6.50 -5.72 3.13
C LEU A 95 5.63 -6.73 2.35
N LEU A 96 5.54 -7.97 2.80
CA LEU A 96 4.72 -9.00 2.17
C LEU A 96 3.23 -8.68 2.28
N PHE A 97 2.78 -8.18 3.43
CA PHE A 97 1.39 -7.75 3.64
C PHE A 97 0.98 -6.65 2.66
N VAL A 98 1.86 -5.68 2.43
CA VAL A 98 1.64 -4.61 1.44
C VAL A 98 1.82 -5.12 0.01
N GLY A 99 2.78 -6.02 -0.20
CA GLY A 99 3.19 -6.49 -1.53
C GLY A 99 2.24 -7.51 -2.17
N ILE A 100 1.58 -8.34 -1.36
CA ILE A 100 0.64 -9.33 -1.89
C ILE A 100 -0.71 -8.64 -2.18
N PRO A 101 -1.19 -8.63 -3.44
CA PRO A 101 -2.38 -7.88 -3.81
C PRO A 101 -3.68 -8.61 -3.42
N LEU A 102 -3.95 -8.67 -2.12
CA LEU A 102 -5.20 -9.20 -1.56
C LEU A 102 -6.14 -8.05 -1.15
N PRO A 103 -7.45 -8.26 -1.15
CA PRO A 103 -8.41 -7.29 -0.63
C PRO A 103 -8.13 -6.97 0.84
N GLY A 104 -8.08 -5.68 1.18
CA GLY A 104 -7.84 -5.23 2.55
C GLY A 104 -6.38 -5.22 2.99
N THR A 105 -5.44 -5.66 2.16
CA THR A 105 -4.00 -5.40 2.35
C THR A 105 -3.58 -4.17 1.55
N GLY A 106 -2.45 -3.56 1.85
CA GLY A 106 -1.92 -2.43 1.08
C GLY A 106 -1.19 -1.42 1.92
N ALA A 107 -0.74 -0.33 1.30
CA ALA A 107 0.06 0.69 1.97
C ALA A 107 -0.73 1.43 3.05
N TRP A 108 -2.02 1.72 2.83
CA TRP A 108 -2.88 2.36 3.81
C TRP A 108 -3.07 1.51 5.07
N THR A 109 -3.58 0.30 4.90
CA THR A 109 -3.85 -0.63 6.01
C THR A 109 -2.57 -1.09 6.67
N GLY A 110 -1.51 -1.34 5.90
CA GLY A 110 -0.20 -1.70 6.40
C GLY A 110 0.41 -0.60 7.27
N THR A 111 0.33 0.66 6.84
CA THR A 111 0.84 1.81 7.61
C THR A 111 0.04 2.03 8.90
N LEU A 112 -1.29 1.88 8.87
CA LEU A 112 -2.13 1.95 10.06
C LEU A 112 -1.76 0.84 11.05
N ALA A 113 -1.63 -0.41 10.58
CA ALA A 113 -1.24 -1.54 11.41
C ALA A 113 0.15 -1.33 12.02
N ALA A 114 1.12 -0.89 11.23
CA ALA A 114 2.47 -0.58 11.69
C ALA A 114 2.51 0.53 12.75
N SER A 115 1.63 1.53 12.65
CA SER A 115 1.48 2.59 13.65
C SER A 115 0.94 2.07 14.98
N ILE A 116 -0.01 1.12 14.94
CA ILE A 116 -0.55 0.46 16.13
C ILE A 116 0.48 -0.44 16.80
N LEU A 117 1.31 -1.11 15.99
CA LEU A 117 2.40 -1.97 16.45
C LEU A 117 3.65 -1.20 16.91
N ASP A 118 3.61 0.13 16.87
CA ASP A 118 4.71 1.04 17.25
C ASP A 118 6.02 0.78 16.48
N MET A 119 5.91 0.35 15.23
CA MET A 119 7.07 0.15 14.34
C MET A 119 7.77 1.47 14.06
N LYS A 120 9.09 1.43 13.89
CA LYS A 120 9.88 2.64 13.56
C LYS A 120 9.51 3.17 12.17
N PHE A 121 9.38 4.48 12.04
CA PHE A 121 9.00 5.14 10.80
C PHE A 121 9.85 4.72 9.59
N LYS A 122 11.16 4.59 9.77
CA LYS A 122 12.07 4.13 8.70
C LYS A 122 11.75 2.72 8.21
N ASP A 123 11.46 1.81 9.14
CA ASP A 123 11.14 0.41 8.81
C ASP A 123 9.80 0.32 8.09
N VAL A 124 8.83 1.15 8.50
CA VAL A 124 7.52 1.26 7.82
C VAL A 124 7.68 1.80 6.40
N LEU A 125 8.46 2.85 6.20
CA LEU A 125 8.72 3.41 4.86
C LEU A 125 9.40 2.38 3.95
N ILE A 126 10.42 1.69 4.44
CA ILE A 126 11.16 0.67 3.66
C ILE A 126 10.23 -0.49 3.31
N ALA A 127 9.46 -0.99 4.29
CA ALA A 127 8.52 -2.08 4.07
C ALA A 127 7.40 -1.71 3.09
N CYS A 128 6.80 -0.52 3.26
CA CYS A 128 5.76 -0.03 2.35
C CYS A 128 6.30 0.19 0.94
N MET A 129 7.48 0.81 0.79
CA MET A 129 8.10 1.01 -0.51
C MET A 129 8.37 -0.33 -1.21
N GLY A 130 9.02 -1.28 -0.52
CA GLY A 130 9.28 -2.61 -1.07
C GLY A 130 7.98 -3.36 -1.43
N GLY A 131 6.97 -3.28 -0.55
CA GLY A 131 5.67 -3.89 -0.79
C GLY A 131 4.92 -3.27 -1.98
N VAL A 132 4.91 -1.95 -2.07
CA VAL A 132 4.28 -1.20 -3.18
C VAL A 132 4.96 -1.52 -4.51
N LEU A 133 6.30 -1.60 -4.54
CA LEU A 133 7.04 -2.00 -5.74
C LEU A 133 6.67 -3.44 -6.15
N LEU A 134 6.64 -4.37 -5.20
CA LEU A 134 6.26 -5.75 -5.46
C LEU A 134 4.82 -5.87 -5.96
N ALA A 135 3.87 -5.24 -5.28
CA ALA A 135 2.46 -5.22 -5.69
C ALA A 135 2.28 -4.63 -7.09
N GLY A 136 3.03 -3.56 -7.40
CA GLY A 136 2.99 -2.91 -8.71
C GLY A 136 3.50 -3.81 -9.83
N ILE A 137 4.57 -4.59 -9.60
CA ILE A 137 5.07 -5.58 -10.57
C ILE A 137 4.00 -6.65 -10.80
N ILE A 138 3.44 -7.22 -9.74
CA ILE A 138 2.40 -8.25 -9.84
C ILE A 138 1.19 -7.72 -10.61
N MET A 139 0.69 -6.53 -10.26
CA MET A 139 -0.47 -5.92 -10.92
C MET A 139 -0.18 -5.52 -12.36
N GLY A 140 1.03 -5.05 -12.65
CA GLY A 140 1.46 -4.75 -14.02
C GLY A 140 1.44 -5.99 -14.91
N LEU A 141 2.05 -7.07 -14.47
CA LEU A 141 2.08 -8.35 -15.20
C LEU A 141 0.67 -8.93 -15.37
N ALA A 142 -0.14 -8.93 -14.30
CA ALA A 142 -1.52 -9.40 -14.36
C ALA A 142 -2.38 -8.59 -15.34
N SER A 143 -2.25 -7.26 -15.31
CA SER A 143 -3.00 -6.38 -16.22
C SER A 143 -2.59 -6.56 -17.69
N MET A 144 -1.30 -6.75 -17.96
CA MET A 144 -0.83 -7.04 -19.32
C MET A 144 -1.34 -8.39 -19.82
N GLY A 145 -1.36 -9.42 -18.97
CA GLY A 145 -1.89 -10.74 -19.31
C GLY A 145 -3.38 -10.70 -19.64
N VAL A 146 -4.18 -10.01 -18.83
CA VAL A 146 -5.62 -9.86 -19.05
C VAL A 146 -5.92 -9.06 -20.34
N LEU A 147 -5.24 -7.93 -20.54
CA LEU A 147 -5.41 -7.11 -21.75
C LEU A 147 -4.97 -7.85 -23.00
N GLY A 148 -3.87 -8.62 -22.92
CA GLY A 148 -3.39 -9.44 -24.03
C GLY A 148 -4.37 -10.57 -24.39
N ALA A 149 -4.95 -11.23 -23.41
CA ALA A 149 -5.97 -12.26 -23.62
C ALA A 149 -7.24 -11.68 -24.23
N ALA A 150 -7.71 -10.52 -23.73
CA ALA A 150 -8.88 -9.84 -24.27
C ALA A 150 -8.68 -9.42 -25.74
N SER A 151 -7.54 -8.81 -26.07
CA SER A 151 -7.25 -8.41 -27.46
C SER A 151 -7.14 -9.61 -28.40
N GLY A 152 -6.62 -10.75 -27.92
CA GLY A 152 -6.57 -12.00 -28.70
C GLY A 152 -7.97 -12.58 -28.98
N LEU A 153 -8.89 -12.47 -28.02
CA LEU A 153 -10.28 -12.92 -28.19
C LEU A 153 -11.05 -12.07 -29.23
N PHE A 154 -10.79 -10.76 -29.29
CA PHE A 154 -11.42 -9.86 -30.27
C PHE A 154 -10.75 -9.87 -31.65
N ALA A 155 -9.53 -10.41 -31.75
CA ALA A 155 -8.81 -10.53 -33.05
C ALA A 155 -9.17 -11.81 -33.81
N VAL A 156 -9.92 -12.75 -33.24
CA VAL A 156 -10.34 -14.03 -33.84
C VAL A 156 -11.80 -14.00 -34.35
N GLY A 157 -12.45 -12.86 -34.27
CA GLY A 157 -13.78 -12.61 -34.88
C GLY A 157 -13.70 -11.65 -36.01
#